data_ca81819e5e95f15f28b65009ee520d6b
#
_entry.id   ca81819e5e95f15f28b65009ee520d6b
#
_cell.length_a   1.000
_cell.length_b   1.000
_cell.length_c   1.000
_cell.angle_alpha   90.00
_cell.angle_beta   90.00
_cell.angle_gamma   90.00
#
_symmetry.space_group_name_H-M   'P 1'
#
loop_
_entity.id
_entity.type
_entity.pdbx_description
1 polymer ?
#
loop_
_entity_poly.entity_id
_entity_poly.type
_entity_poly.pdbx_seq_one_letter_code
_entity_poly.pdbx_strand_id
1 'polypeptide(L)'
;MHILIIGAGRIGRSVAENLVNESNDITIVDHDAERVNALETRLDLRGVTGNALSPSVLESAGANDADMILAVTANDETNMAVCLLASQLFNIPTRIARVRNQELRQYPRLLAEEGFQITST
;
A
#
# COMPACT_ATOMS: atom_id res chain seq x y z
N MET A 1 3.33 10.35 -10.90
CA MET A 1 2.60 9.14 -10.54
C MET A 1 2.09 9.27 -9.12
N HIS A 2 0.84 8.94 -8.87
CA HIS A 2 0.28 8.95 -7.52
C HIS A 2 0.39 7.54 -6.92
N ILE A 3 1.14 7.43 -5.84
CA ILE A 3 1.46 6.14 -5.21
C ILE A 3 0.93 6.11 -3.78
N LEU A 4 0.16 5.07 -3.45
CA LEU A 4 -0.24 4.79 -2.08
C LEU A 4 0.70 3.76 -1.48
N ILE A 5 1.22 4.06 -0.30
CA ILE A 5 2.04 3.10 0.45
C ILE A 5 1.25 2.73 1.71
N ILE A 6 0.96 1.46 1.88
CA ILE A 6 0.25 0.94 3.04
C ILE A 6 1.27 0.32 3.99
N GLY A 7 1.43 0.95 5.13
CA GLY A 7 2.41 0.55 6.13
C GLY A 7 3.54 1.56 6.26
N ALA A 8 3.68 2.12 7.47
CA ALA A 8 4.71 3.12 7.79
C ALA A 8 5.81 2.51 8.67
N GLY A 9 5.96 1.21 8.65
CA GLY A 9 7.02 0.51 9.35
C GLY A 9 8.32 0.59 8.57
N ARG A 10 9.25 -0.32 8.87
CA ARG A 10 10.59 -0.28 8.28
C ARG A 10 10.58 -0.34 6.76
N ILE A 11 9.79 -1.24 6.18
CA ILE A 11 9.75 -1.39 4.72
C ILE A 11 9.07 -0.20 4.05
N GLY A 12 7.88 0.19 4.54
CA GLY A 12 7.14 1.32 3.97
C GLY A 12 7.95 2.61 4.04
N ARG A 13 8.62 2.84 5.15
CA ARG A 13 9.48 3.99 5.32
C ARG A 13 10.64 4.00 4.31
N SER A 14 11.29 2.86 4.14
CA SER A 14 12.39 2.72 3.20
C SER A 14 11.93 2.94 1.75
N VAL A 15 10.78 2.39 1.39
CA VAL A 15 10.21 2.57 0.06
C VAL A 15 9.88 4.05 -0.17
N ALA A 16 9.25 4.71 0.82
CA ALA A 16 8.91 6.12 0.71
C ALA A 16 10.16 6.98 0.49
N GLU A 17 11.23 6.73 1.26
CA GLU A 17 12.48 7.46 1.12
C GLU A 17 13.06 7.37 -0.29
N ASN A 18 12.91 6.22 -0.93
CA ASN A 18 13.42 6.02 -2.28
C ASN A 18 12.55 6.66 -3.36
N LEU A 19 11.25 6.78 -3.13
CA LEU A 19 10.32 7.25 -4.16
C LEU A 19 10.04 8.75 -4.14
N VAL A 20 10.21 9.42 -2.99
CA VAL A 20 9.85 10.86 -2.88
C VAL A 20 10.67 11.77 -3.80
N ASN A 21 11.84 11.34 -4.23
CA ASN A 21 12.72 12.16 -5.07
C ASN A 21 12.53 11.94 -6.57
N GLU A 22 11.49 11.20 -6.97
CA GLU A 22 11.29 10.82 -8.37
C GLU A 22 10.04 11.47 -8.99
N SER A 23 9.65 12.63 -8.52
CA SER A 23 8.47 13.36 -9.01
C SER A 23 7.18 12.57 -8.83
N ASN A 24 7.08 11.85 -7.73
CA ASN A 24 5.89 11.09 -7.38
C ASN A 24 5.11 11.79 -6.26
N ASP A 25 3.80 11.70 -6.33
CA ASP A 25 2.92 12.10 -5.24
C ASP A 25 2.73 10.88 -4.35
N ILE A 26 3.30 10.91 -3.17
CA ILE A 26 3.26 9.78 -2.24
C ILE A 26 2.24 10.05 -1.13
N THR A 27 1.36 9.10 -0.89
CA THR A 27 0.51 9.10 0.30
C THR A 27 0.79 7.83 1.07
N ILE A 28 1.10 7.95 2.36
CA ILE A 28 1.35 6.78 3.20
C ILE A 28 0.21 6.62 4.20
N VAL A 29 -0.23 5.38 4.39
CA VAL A 29 -1.34 5.04 5.29
C VAL A 29 -0.82 4.07 6.35
N ASP A 30 -1.09 4.37 7.61
CA ASP A 30 -0.78 3.47 8.72
C ASP A 30 -1.73 3.74 9.88
N HIS A 31 -1.95 2.76 10.72
CA HIS A 31 -2.81 2.93 11.88
C HIS A 31 -2.13 3.67 13.03
N ASP A 32 -0.81 3.78 13.00
CA ASP A 32 -0.02 4.43 14.03
C ASP A 32 0.26 5.88 13.65
N ALA A 33 -0.42 6.80 14.33
CA ALA A 33 -0.31 8.24 14.04
C ALA A 33 1.11 8.77 14.22
N GLU A 34 1.86 8.23 15.17
CA GLU A 34 3.23 8.69 15.41
C GLU A 34 4.14 8.37 14.22
N ARG A 35 3.97 7.18 13.65
CA ARG A 35 4.74 6.77 12.48
C ARG A 35 4.41 7.63 11.27
N VAL A 36 3.11 7.89 11.06
CA VAL A 36 2.65 8.73 9.95
C VAL A 36 3.21 10.14 10.09
N ASN A 37 3.06 10.73 11.27
CA ASN A 37 3.50 12.10 11.51
C ASN A 37 5.02 12.25 11.37
N ALA A 38 5.78 11.26 11.81
CA ALA A 38 7.24 11.28 11.69
C ALA A 38 7.67 11.33 10.23
N LEU A 39 6.98 10.61 9.35
CA LEU A 39 7.31 10.61 7.93
C LEU A 39 6.87 11.90 7.25
N GLU A 40 5.69 12.43 7.58
CA GLU A 40 5.24 13.70 7.03
C GLU A 40 6.16 14.86 7.39
N THR A 41 6.75 14.80 8.57
CA THR A 41 7.67 15.85 9.01
C THR A 41 8.98 15.80 8.26
N ARG A 42 9.43 14.62 7.88
CA ARG A 42 10.75 14.38 7.32
C ARG A 42 10.79 14.30 5.80
N LEU A 43 9.73 13.83 5.19
CA LEU A 43 9.66 13.61 3.74
C LEU A 43 8.50 14.41 3.13
N ASP A 44 8.65 14.76 1.86
CA ASP A 44 7.61 15.45 1.10
C ASP A 44 6.55 14.44 0.64
N LEU A 45 5.71 14.06 1.59
CA LEU A 45 4.61 13.14 1.32
C LEU A 45 3.41 13.49 2.20
N ARG A 46 2.27 12.93 1.86
CA ARG A 46 1.04 13.08 2.63
C ARG A 46 0.81 11.83 3.45
N GLY A 47 0.39 12.00 4.69
CA GLY A 47 0.09 10.88 5.59
C GLY A 47 -1.39 10.81 5.93
N VAL A 48 -1.91 9.61 6.03
CA VAL A 48 -3.27 9.34 6.48
C VAL A 48 -3.21 8.27 7.56
N THR A 49 -3.76 8.60 8.74
CA THR A 49 -3.81 7.65 9.85
C THR A 49 -5.14 6.93 9.83
N GLY A 50 -5.10 5.60 9.82
CA GLY A 50 -6.30 4.79 9.86
C GLY A 50 -6.04 3.35 9.46
N ASN A 51 -7.12 2.57 9.48
CA ASN A 51 -7.07 1.16 9.08
C ASN A 51 -7.20 1.06 7.55
N ALA A 52 -6.19 0.53 6.91
CA ALA A 52 -6.17 0.42 5.45
C ALA A 52 -7.22 -0.53 4.88
N LEU A 53 -7.83 -1.36 5.71
CA LEU A 53 -8.94 -2.22 5.27
C LEU A 53 -10.28 -1.51 5.31
N SER A 54 -10.29 -0.25 5.73
CA SER A 54 -11.48 0.59 5.69
C SER A 54 -11.51 1.34 4.37
N PRO A 55 -12.51 1.10 3.50
CA PRO A 55 -12.58 1.80 2.21
C PRO A 55 -12.59 3.32 2.33
N SER A 56 -13.20 3.88 3.39
CA SER A 56 -13.22 5.31 3.59
C SER A 56 -11.82 5.89 3.87
N VAL A 57 -10.97 5.11 4.53
CA VAL A 57 -9.58 5.52 4.77
C VAL A 57 -8.80 5.54 3.45
N LEU A 58 -8.96 4.51 2.64
CA LEU A 58 -8.32 4.46 1.32
C LEU A 58 -8.81 5.59 0.42
N GLU A 59 -10.11 5.86 0.46
CA GLU A 59 -10.67 6.97 -0.33
C GLU A 59 -10.08 8.32 0.10
N SER A 60 -9.99 8.57 1.41
CA SER A 60 -9.40 9.82 1.89
C SER A 60 -7.91 9.91 1.59
N ALA A 61 -7.25 8.78 1.36
CA ALA A 61 -5.85 8.75 0.94
C ALA A 61 -5.68 8.96 -0.58
N GLY A 62 -6.76 9.10 -1.33
CA GLY A 62 -6.70 9.35 -2.75
C GLY A 62 -6.68 8.08 -3.61
N ALA A 63 -7.26 6.98 -3.11
CA ALA A 63 -7.26 5.72 -3.83
C ALA A 63 -7.94 5.80 -5.20
N ASN A 64 -8.94 6.68 -5.34
CA ASN A 64 -9.65 6.83 -6.62
C ASN A 64 -8.74 7.33 -7.75
N ASP A 65 -7.68 8.04 -7.41
CA ASP A 65 -6.76 8.63 -8.39
C ASP A 65 -5.38 8.01 -8.36
N ALA A 66 -5.19 6.93 -7.61
CA ALA A 66 -3.88 6.31 -7.46
C ALA A 66 -3.51 5.48 -8.69
N ASP A 67 -2.26 5.53 -9.06
CA ASP A 67 -1.70 4.73 -10.15
C ASP A 67 -1.14 3.41 -9.65
N MET A 68 -0.72 3.38 -8.40
CA MET A 68 -0.08 2.22 -7.80
C MET A 68 -0.36 2.17 -6.31
N ILE A 69 -0.50 0.96 -5.78
CA ILE A 69 -0.56 0.74 -4.35
C ILE A 69 0.49 -0.28 -3.94
N LEU A 70 1.22 0.03 -2.87
CA LEU A 70 2.25 -0.82 -2.32
C LEU A 70 1.83 -1.21 -0.91
N ALA A 71 1.40 -2.45 -0.73
CA ALA A 71 0.97 -2.96 0.57
C ALA A 71 2.14 -3.69 1.22
N VAL A 72 2.80 -3.01 2.16
CA VAL A 72 4.07 -3.44 2.74
C VAL A 72 4.06 -3.45 4.27
N THR A 73 2.92 -3.76 4.85
CA THR A 73 2.83 -3.94 6.31
C THR A 73 3.54 -5.23 6.72
N ALA A 74 3.65 -5.45 8.02
CA ALA A 74 4.26 -6.68 8.55
C ALA A 74 3.34 -7.91 8.41
N ASN A 75 2.13 -7.71 7.90
CA ASN A 75 1.06 -8.71 7.92
C ASN A 75 0.64 -9.07 6.49
N ASP A 76 0.92 -10.31 6.07
CA ASP A 76 0.60 -10.76 4.73
C ASP A 76 -0.90 -10.68 4.41
N GLU A 77 -1.76 -11.03 5.36
CA GLU A 77 -3.21 -11.02 5.16
C GLU A 77 -3.69 -9.60 4.85
N THR A 78 -3.19 -8.63 5.58
CA THR A 78 -3.54 -7.22 5.34
C THR A 78 -3.06 -6.78 3.96
N ASN A 79 -1.83 -7.13 3.60
CA ASN A 79 -1.26 -6.76 2.31
C ASN A 79 -2.08 -7.33 1.15
N MET A 80 -2.48 -8.59 1.28
CA MET A 80 -3.29 -9.26 0.27
C MET A 80 -4.68 -8.65 0.17
N ALA A 81 -5.34 -8.43 1.32
CA ALA A 81 -6.68 -7.86 1.35
C ALA A 81 -6.72 -6.45 0.80
N VAL A 82 -5.73 -5.63 1.11
CA VAL A 82 -5.65 -4.26 0.60
C VAL A 82 -5.56 -4.25 -0.92
N CYS A 83 -4.78 -5.15 -1.51
CA CYS A 83 -4.68 -5.24 -2.97
C CYS A 83 -6.01 -5.62 -3.61
N LEU A 84 -6.76 -6.50 -2.97
CA LEU A 84 -8.08 -6.88 -3.46
C LEU A 84 -9.04 -5.68 -3.42
N LEU A 85 -9.07 -4.94 -2.32
CA LEU A 85 -9.86 -3.72 -2.22
C LEU A 85 -9.45 -2.69 -3.28
N ALA A 86 -8.16 -2.52 -3.46
CA ALA A 86 -7.63 -1.57 -4.44
C ALA A 86 -8.09 -1.90 -5.85
N SER A 87 -8.15 -3.17 -6.19
CA SER A 87 -8.63 -3.62 -7.49
C SER A 87 -10.13 -3.47 -7.62
N GLN A 88 -10.88 -4.02 -6.67
CA GLN A 88 -12.33 -4.13 -6.78
C GLN A 88 -13.07 -2.81 -6.56
N LEU A 89 -12.60 -1.99 -5.64
CA LEU A 89 -13.30 -0.75 -5.30
C LEU A 89 -12.72 0.50 -5.98
N PHE A 90 -11.44 0.49 -6.29
CA PHE A 90 -10.77 1.71 -6.77
C PHE A 90 -10.10 1.57 -8.14
N ASN A 91 -10.08 0.39 -8.69
CA ASN A 91 -9.46 0.12 -10.02
C ASN A 91 -8.02 0.62 -10.14
N ILE A 92 -7.24 0.49 -9.07
CA ILE A 92 -5.82 0.88 -9.10
C ILE A 92 -5.08 -0.15 -9.98
N PRO A 93 -4.43 0.30 -11.07
CA PRO A 93 -3.91 -0.63 -12.07
C PRO A 93 -2.69 -1.46 -11.62
N THR A 94 -1.86 -0.93 -10.74
CA THR A 94 -0.68 -1.64 -10.25
C THR A 94 -0.79 -1.85 -8.76
N ARG A 95 -0.76 -3.12 -8.36
CA ARG A 95 -0.97 -3.52 -6.97
C ARG A 95 0.14 -4.47 -6.55
N ILE A 96 1.01 -3.98 -5.69
CA ILE A 96 2.17 -4.73 -5.24
C ILE A 96 2.00 -5.03 -3.75
N ALA A 97 2.13 -6.29 -3.37
CA ALA A 97 1.98 -6.71 -1.98
C ALA A 97 3.21 -7.49 -1.52
N ARG A 98 3.64 -7.19 -0.31
CA ARG A 98 4.66 -7.98 0.35
C ARG A 98 4.00 -9.23 0.91
N VAL A 99 4.37 -10.38 0.40
CA VAL A 99 3.87 -11.68 0.86
C VAL A 99 5.08 -12.52 1.26
N ARG A 100 5.25 -12.76 2.55
CA ARG A 100 6.40 -13.47 3.10
C ARG A 100 6.15 -14.95 3.29
N ASN A 101 4.88 -15.35 3.37
CA ASN A 101 4.51 -16.73 3.59
C ASN A 101 4.95 -17.57 2.39
N GLN A 102 5.93 -18.45 2.60
CA GLN A 102 6.52 -19.25 1.54
C GLN A 102 5.52 -20.21 0.92
N GLU A 103 4.62 -20.73 1.72
CA GLU A 103 3.58 -21.63 1.25
C GLU A 103 2.62 -20.96 0.29
N LEU A 104 2.16 -19.76 0.65
CA LEU A 104 1.25 -18.98 -0.21
C LEU A 104 1.93 -18.61 -1.53
N ARG A 105 3.23 -18.34 -1.49
CA ARG A 105 3.98 -17.99 -2.70
C ARG A 105 4.05 -19.11 -3.71
N GLN A 106 3.74 -20.33 -3.31
CA GLN A 106 3.67 -21.49 -4.20
C GLN A 106 2.34 -21.55 -4.97
N TYR A 107 1.42 -20.64 -4.69
CA TYR A 107 0.11 -20.59 -5.36
C TYR A 107 -0.04 -19.25 -6.09
N PRO A 108 0.71 -19.04 -7.19
CA PRO A 108 0.70 -17.74 -7.89
C PRO A 108 -0.68 -17.34 -8.42
N ARG A 109 -1.53 -18.31 -8.77
CA ARG A 109 -2.87 -18.00 -9.25
C ARG A 109 -3.76 -17.43 -8.14
N LEU A 110 -3.55 -17.87 -6.90
CA LEU A 110 -4.26 -17.32 -5.75
C LEU A 110 -3.89 -15.84 -5.55
N LEU A 111 -2.64 -15.50 -5.75
CA LEU A 111 -2.15 -14.15 -5.52
C LEU A 111 -2.48 -13.20 -6.68
N ALA A 112 -2.57 -13.72 -7.91
CA ALA A 112 -2.75 -12.92 -9.11
C ALA A 112 -4.22 -12.60 -9.42
N GLU A 113 -4.54 -12.37 -10.68
CA GLU A 113 -5.86 -11.91 -11.15
C GLU A 113 -7.02 -12.82 -10.75
N GLU A 114 -6.77 -14.10 -10.60
CA GLU A 114 -7.81 -15.07 -10.27
C GLU A 114 -8.14 -15.11 -8.77
N GLY A 115 -7.33 -14.46 -7.95
CA GLY A 115 -7.50 -14.46 -6.50
C GLY A 115 -7.43 -13.05 -5.93
N PHE A 116 -6.33 -12.73 -5.23
CA PHE A 116 -6.18 -11.45 -4.55
C PHE A 116 -5.84 -10.28 -5.48
N GLN A 117 -5.66 -10.56 -6.76
CA GLN A 117 -5.46 -9.55 -7.80
C GLN A 117 -4.21 -8.70 -7.59
N ILE A 118 -3.18 -9.33 -7.08
CA ILE A 118 -1.87 -8.72 -6.89
C ILE A 118 -1.12 -8.76 -8.22
N THR A 119 -0.57 -7.63 -8.65
CA THR A 119 0.17 -7.56 -9.91
C THR A 119 1.64 -7.97 -9.73
N SER A 120 2.18 -7.80 -8.52
CA SER A 120 3.55 -8.22 -8.22
C SER A 120 3.73 -8.36 -6.70
N THR A 121 4.64 -9.22 -6.29
CA THR A 121 4.96 -9.41 -4.86
C THR A 121 6.42 -9.11 -4.56
#